data_273b46ef635952131237f19601404aa3
#
_entry.id   273b46ef635952131237f19601404aa3
#
_cell.length_a   1.000
_cell.length_b   1.000
_cell.length_c   1.000
_cell.angle_alpha   90.00
_cell.angle_beta   90.00
_cell.angle_gamma   90.00
#
_symmetry.space_group_name_H-M   'P 1'
#
loop_
_entity.id
_entity.type
_entity.pdbx_description
1 polymer ?
#
loop_
_entity_poly.entity_id
_entity_poly.type
_entity_poly.pdbx_seq_one_letter_code
_entity_poly.pdbx_strand_id
1 'polypeptide(L)'
;NELPANGSVRLSASMDGKPAARQEIAVTSDHYVQTELFLRHDETLEGFRLWRPDDPALYDLRIETLVDGAIADQVDTYFGMRKIEIIRGCVTLNNSPLYQRLVLDQGYWPDGLLTAPSDDALRRDVELTLAMGYNGARKHQKFEDPRYLYWADKLGLLVWGELPSAYWLRDSQKRNMMRDLSEAIRRDYNHPCLITWVPIN
;
A
#
# COMPACT_ATOMS: atom_id res chain seq x y z
N ASN A 1 13.17 27.53 5.96
CA ASN A 1 13.43 27.58 4.50
C ASN A 1 12.17 28.16 3.87
N GLU A 2 12.29 29.28 3.19
CA GLU A 2 11.19 29.85 2.42
C GLU A 2 10.92 28.96 1.20
N LEU A 3 9.63 28.73 0.89
CA LEU A 3 9.23 28.04 -0.34
C LEU A 3 9.67 28.88 -1.56
N PRO A 4 10.17 28.25 -2.63
CA PRO A 4 10.50 28.98 -3.84
C PRO A 4 9.24 29.65 -4.42
N ALA A 5 9.37 30.90 -4.86
CA ALA A 5 8.24 31.73 -5.34
C ALA A 5 7.46 31.09 -6.52
N ASN A 6 8.10 30.17 -7.27
CA ASN A 6 7.53 29.47 -8.44
C ASN A 6 7.69 27.95 -8.31
N GLY A 7 7.33 27.39 -7.15
CA GLY A 7 7.35 25.95 -6.94
C GLY A 7 6.08 25.26 -7.49
N SER A 8 6.25 24.10 -8.12
CA SER A 8 5.13 23.21 -8.47
C SER A 8 5.46 21.74 -8.17
N VAL A 9 4.43 20.93 -8.05
CA VAL A 9 4.52 19.46 -7.96
C VAL A 9 3.85 18.89 -9.19
N ARG A 10 4.56 18.02 -9.90
CA ARG A 10 4.03 17.29 -11.06
C ARG A 10 3.86 15.82 -10.71
N LEU A 11 2.68 15.30 -10.99
CA LEU A 11 2.31 13.90 -10.84
C LEU A 11 2.14 13.30 -12.23
N SER A 12 2.77 12.16 -12.48
CA SER A 12 2.64 11.41 -13.73
C SER A 12 2.39 9.93 -13.42
N ALA A 13 1.21 9.43 -13.76
CA ALA A 13 0.87 8.03 -13.60
C ALA A 13 0.90 7.31 -14.95
N SER A 14 1.37 6.06 -14.93
CA SER A 14 1.38 5.18 -16.10
C SER A 14 1.08 3.73 -15.70
N MET A 15 0.64 2.93 -16.67
CA MET A 15 0.47 1.48 -16.51
C MET A 15 1.00 0.78 -17.75
N ASP A 16 1.84 -0.23 -17.55
CA ASP A 16 2.50 -0.97 -18.63
C ASP A 16 3.19 -0.04 -19.66
N GLY A 17 3.79 1.05 -19.16
CA GLY A 17 4.45 2.07 -19.96
C GLY A 17 3.52 3.05 -20.71
N LYS A 18 2.20 2.90 -20.57
CA LYS A 18 1.21 3.80 -21.19
C LYS A 18 0.81 4.90 -20.19
N PRO A 19 0.80 6.18 -20.58
CA PRO A 19 0.34 7.27 -19.72
C PRO A 19 -1.13 7.08 -19.30
N ALA A 20 -1.39 7.18 -17.99
CA ALA A 20 -2.73 7.08 -17.41
C ALA A 20 -3.24 8.42 -16.87
N ALA A 21 -2.35 9.26 -16.32
CA ALA A 21 -2.69 10.60 -15.86
C ALA A 21 -1.46 11.48 -15.76
N ARG A 22 -1.67 12.81 -15.87
CA ARG A 22 -0.65 13.81 -15.56
C ARG A 22 -1.31 15.05 -15.00
N GLN A 23 -0.75 15.60 -13.94
CA GLN A 23 -1.21 16.82 -13.30
C GLN A 23 -0.01 17.60 -12.78
N GLU A 24 -0.09 18.93 -12.87
CA GLU A 24 0.88 19.82 -12.25
C GLU A 24 0.14 20.84 -11.38
N ILE A 25 0.62 21.06 -10.16
CA ILE A 25 -0.03 21.88 -9.15
C ILE A 25 0.99 22.86 -8.60
N ALA A 26 0.65 24.15 -8.61
CA ALA A 26 1.49 25.16 -7.98
C ALA A 26 1.48 25.00 -6.44
N VAL A 27 2.65 25.12 -5.84
CA VAL A 27 2.79 25.16 -4.38
C VAL A 27 2.64 26.60 -3.92
N THR A 28 1.54 26.92 -3.24
CA THR A 28 1.18 28.33 -3.00
C THR A 28 1.59 28.90 -1.65
N SER A 29 1.61 28.15 -0.56
CA SER A 29 1.93 28.71 0.76
C SER A 29 2.25 27.72 1.86
N ASP A 30 1.84 26.47 1.75
CA ASP A 30 1.98 25.48 2.82
C ASP A 30 2.99 24.39 2.40
N HIS A 31 3.70 23.83 3.36
CA HIS A 31 4.59 22.69 3.15
C HIS A 31 3.85 21.40 2.76
N TYR A 32 2.58 21.52 2.40
CA TYR A 32 1.68 20.41 2.16
C TYR A 32 0.78 20.70 0.95
N VAL A 33 0.79 19.77 -0.02
CA VAL A 33 -0.09 19.80 -1.19
C VAL A 33 -0.97 18.55 -1.15
N GLN A 34 -2.29 18.74 -1.17
CA GLN A 34 -3.26 17.66 -1.31
C GLN A 34 -4.00 17.82 -2.63
N THR A 35 -4.10 16.73 -3.38
CA THR A 35 -4.78 16.74 -4.68
C THR A 35 -5.40 15.40 -5.00
N GLU A 36 -6.32 15.40 -5.94
CA GLU A 36 -6.89 14.21 -6.57
C GLU A 36 -6.31 14.05 -7.96
N LEU A 37 -5.73 12.89 -8.26
CA LEU A 37 -5.23 12.55 -9.59
C LEU A 37 -6.29 11.74 -10.34
N PHE A 38 -6.89 12.34 -11.36
CA PHE A 38 -7.88 11.68 -12.20
C PHE A 38 -7.18 10.86 -13.29
N LEU A 39 -7.32 9.56 -13.21
CA LEU A 39 -6.87 8.67 -14.28
C LEU A 39 -7.79 8.88 -15.50
N ARG A 40 -7.20 9.07 -16.67
CA ARG A 40 -7.96 9.23 -17.91
C ARG A 40 -8.29 7.86 -18.50
N HIS A 41 -9.55 7.72 -18.92
CA HIS A 41 -9.88 6.72 -19.91
C HIS A 41 -9.40 7.23 -21.27
N ASP A 42 -8.71 6.39 -22.03
CA ASP A 42 -8.65 6.62 -23.47
C ASP A 42 -10.06 6.36 -24.05
N GLU A 43 -10.31 6.78 -25.30
CA GLU A 43 -11.61 6.67 -25.96
C GLU A 43 -12.06 5.21 -26.15
N THR A 44 -11.25 4.23 -25.80
CA THR A 44 -11.52 2.79 -26.00
C THR A 44 -12.34 2.15 -24.90
N LEU A 45 -12.68 2.87 -23.82
CA LEU A 45 -13.52 2.39 -22.72
C LEU A 45 -13.02 1.11 -22.00
N GLU A 46 -11.81 0.69 -22.24
CA GLU A 46 -11.17 -0.32 -21.40
C GLU A 46 -10.89 0.32 -20.03
N GLY A 47 -11.78 0.06 -19.09
CA GLY A 47 -11.82 0.67 -17.78
C GLY A 47 -10.50 0.54 -17.01
N PHE A 48 -10.37 1.26 -15.90
CA PHE A 48 -9.25 1.13 -15.00
C PHE A 48 -8.99 -0.33 -14.67
N ARG A 49 -7.74 -0.79 -14.83
CA ARG A 49 -7.36 -2.09 -14.29
C ARG A 49 -7.34 -1.99 -12.77
N LEU A 50 -8.18 -2.78 -12.14
CA LEU A 50 -8.26 -2.87 -10.69
C LEU A 50 -7.33 -3.95 -10.20
N TRP A 51 -6.58 -3.64 -9.14
CA TRP A 51 -5.75 -4.61 -8.46
C TRP A 51 -6.59 -5.74 -7.85
N ARG A 52 -6.18 -6.97 -8.06
CA ARG A 52 -6.79 -8.18 -7.49
C ARG A 52 -5.74 -9.31 -7.46
N PRO A 53 -5.92 -10.35 -6.60
CA PRO A 53 -4.93 -11.43 -6.46
C PRO A 53 -4.53 -12.13 -7.76
N ASP A 54 -5.47 -12.33 -8.67
CA ASP A 54 -5.25 -13.00 -9.97
C ASP A 54 -4.83 -12.04 -11.10
N ASP A 55 -4.90 -10.73 -10.86
CA ASP A 55 -4.41 -9.67 -11.75
C ASP A 55 -3.92 -8.48 -10.90
N PRO A 56 -2.71 -8.54 -10.33
CA PRO A 56 -2.18 -7.54 -9.41
C PRO A 56 -1.71 -6.27 -10.14
N ALA A 57 -2.66 -5.59 -10.81
CA ALA A 57 -2.41 -4.41 -11.62
C ALA A 57 -1.96 -3.23 -10.75
N LEU A 58 -0.78 -2.69 -11.04
CA LEU A 58 -0.20 -1.54 -10.35
C LEU A 58 0.13 -0.44 -11.36
N TYR A 59 -0.20 0.79 -10.98
CA TYR A 59 0.18 2.00 -11.71
C TYR A 59 1.51 2.52 -11.19
N ASP A 60 2.45 2.81 -12.07
CA ASP A 60 3.63 3.58 -11.73
C ASP A 60 3.24 5.05 -11.51
N LEU A 61 3.78 5.68 -10.48
CA LEU A 61 3.57 7.08 -10.17
C LEU A 61 4.91 7.78 -9.99
N ARG A 62 5.16 8.78 -10.83
CA ARG A 62 6.29 9.69 -10.68
C ARG A 62 5.81 11.01 -10.09
N ILE A 63 6.50 11.46 -9.05
CA ILE A 63 6.27 12.73 -8.36
C ILE A 63 7.52 13.57 -8.56
N GLU A 64 7.38 14.73 -9.19
CA GLU A 64 8.46 15.66 -9.43
C GLU A 64 8.19 16.98 -8.73
N THR A 65 9.16 17.50 -8.00
CA THR A 65 9.14 18.87 -7.48
C THR A 65 9.88 19.77 -8.47
N LEU A 66 9.24 20.84 -8.91
CA LEU A 66 9.82 21.79 -9.85
C LEU A 66 10.02 23.15 -9.17
N VAL A 67 11.11 23.79 -9.51
CA VAL A 67 11.45 25.18 -9.13
C VAL A 67 11.82 25.93 -10.41
N ASP A 68 11.11 27.00 -10.69
CA ASP A 68 11.27 27.76 -11.95
C ASP A 68 11.20 26.90 -13.21
N GLY A 69 10.36 25.87 -13.19
CA GLY A 69 10.17 24.91 -14.28
C GLY A 69 11.23 23.83 -14.43
N ALA A 70 12.30 23.85 -13.62
CA ALA A 70 13.32 22.82 -13.58
C ALA A 70 13.01 21.78 -12.49
N ILE A 71 13.30 20.49 -12.76
CA ILE A 71 13.14 19.42 -11.77
C ILE A 71 14.19 19.61 -10.67
N ALA A 72 13.73 19.83 -9.43
CA ALA A 72 14.57 19.95 -8.25
C ALA A 72 14.69 18.62 -7.49
N ASP A 73 13.63 17.80 -7.49
CA ASP A 73 13.62 16.50 -6.86
C ASP A 73 12.61 15.57 -7.56
N GLN A 74 12.80 14.25 -7.45
CA GLN A 74 11.95 13.24 -8.06
C GLN A 74 11.83 12.01 -7.16
N VAL A 75 10.61 11.49 -7.05
CA VAL A 75 10.30 10.22 -6.39
C VAL A 75 9.50 9.34 -7.33
N ASP A 76 9.95 8.11 -7.53
CA ASP A 76 9.20 7.09 -8.24
C ASP A 76 8.56 6.14 -7.23
N THR A 77 7.26 5.91 -7.37
CA THR A 77 6.44 5.05 -6.51
C THR A 77 5.36 4.36 -7.34
N TYR A 78 4.42 3.69 -6.69
CA TYR A 78 3.30 3.03 -7.36
C TYR A 78 2.03 3.08 -6.50
N PHE A 79 0.90 2.74 -7.11
CA PHE A 79 -0.36 2.49 -6.41
C PHE A 79 -1.21 1.43 -7.13
N GLY A 80 -2.13 0.83 -6.41
CA GLY A 80 -3.13 -0.08 -6.98
C GLY A 80 -4.54 0.43 -6.71
N MET A 81 -5.39 0.38 -7.72
CA MET A 81 -6.80 0.75 -7.60
C MET A 81 -7.62 -0.46 -7.18
N ARG A 82 -8.28 -0.39 -6.03
CA ARG A 82 -9.17 -1.47 -5.57
C ARG A 82 -10.24 -0.93 -4.63
N LYS A 83 -11.32 -1.69 -4.45
CA LYS A 83 -12.38 -1.43 -3.50
C LYS A 83 -12.60 -2.67 -2.65
N ILE A 84 -12.56 -2.53 -1.32
CA ILE A 84 -12.87 -3.60 -0.38
C ILE A 84 -14.08 -3.19 0.47
N GLU A 85 -15.07 -4.05 0.60
CA GLU A 85 -16.31 -3.77 1.32
C GLU A 85 -16.87 -5.04 1.97
N ILE A 86 -17.79 -4.86 2.90
CA ILE A 86 -18.65 -5.93 3.43
C ILE A 86 -20.07 -5.68 2.91
N ILE A 87 -20.53 -6.56 2.01
CA ILE A 87 -21.86 -6.48 1.43
C ILE A 87 -22.64 -7.72 1.90
N ARG A 88 -23.76 -7.50 2.61
CA ARG A 88 -24.62 -8.58 3.16
C ARG A 88 -23.85 -9.63 3.94
N GLY A 89 -22.88 -9.22 4.75
CA GLY A 89 -22.03 -10.10 5.56
C GLY A 89 -20.91 -10.82 4.80
N CYS A 90 -20.73 -10.56 3.52
CA CYS A 90 -19.65 -11.12 2.71
C CYS A 90 -18.60 -10.07 2.40
N VAL A 91 -17.32 -10.41 2.54
CA VAL A 91 -16.23 -9.56 2.07
C VAL A 91 -16.22 -9.56 0.55
N THR A 92 -16.16 -8.39 -0.05
CA THR A 92 -16.09 -8.21 -1.50
C THR A 92 -14.86 -7.41 -1.89
N LEU A 93 -14.23 -7.80 -2.98
CA LEU A 93 -13.15 -7.06 -3.64
C LEU A 93 -13.64 -6.64 -5.02
N ASN A 94 -13.58 -5.34 -5.32
CA ASN A 94 -14.03 -4.78 -6.60
C ASN A 94 -15.47 -5.21 -6.95
N ASN A 95 -16.36 -5.17 -5.96
CA ASN A 95 -17.78 -5.58 -6.03
C ASN A 95 -18.03 -7.09 -6.26
N SER A 96 -16.99 -7.93 -6.23
CA SER A 96 -17.11 -9.39 -6.36
C SER A 96 -16.84 -10.08 -5.01
N PRO A 97 -17.60 -11.14 -4.64
CA PRO A 97 -17.34 -11.89 -3.42
C PRO A 97 -15.91 -12.40 -3.37
N LEU A 98 -15.25 -12.22 -2.22
CA LEU A 98 -13.89 -12.65 -1.97
C LEU A 98 -13.85 -13.76 -0.93
N TYR A 99 -13.53 -14.96 -1.35
CA TYR A 99 -13.24 -16.05 -0.42
C TYR A 99 -11.78 -16.00 0.02
N GLN A 100 -11.56 -15.77 1.30
CA GLN A 100 -10.23 -15.61 1.87
C GLN A 100 -9.69 -16.94 2.40
N ARG A 101 -8.55 -17.38 1.89
CA ARG A 101 -7.77 -18.51 2.38
C ARG A 101 -6.44 -17.98 2.90
N LEU A 102 -6.44 -17.55 4.17
CA LEU A 102 -5.28 -16.90 4.77
C LEU A 102 -4.48 -17.89 5.63
N VAL A 103 -3.17 -17.80 5.56
CA VAL A 103 -2.28 -18.41 6.54
C VAL A 103 -2.07 -17.44 7.70
N LEU A 104 -1.97 -17.95 8.94
CA LEU A 104 -1.48 -17.19 10.07
C LEU A 104 0.04 -17.16 10.02
N ASP A 105 0.61 -15.96 9.97
CA ASP A 105 2.04 -15.74 9.82
C ASP A 105 2.54 -14.74 10.86
N GLN A 106 3.45 -15.17 11.72
CA GLN A 106 4.06 -14.33 12.77
C GLN A 106 5.33 -13.62 12.29
N GLY A 107 5.81 -13.92 11.08
CA GLY A 107 6.98 -13.28 10.50
C GLY A 107 8.28 -13.54 11.25
N TYR A 108 8.47 -14.76 11.77
CA TYR A 108 9.71 -15.19 12.41
C TYR A 108 10.67 -15.80 11.39
N TRP A 109 11.94 -15.47 11.58
CA TRP A 109 13.05 -15.97 10.76
C TRP A 109 14.06 -16.70 11.63
N PRO A 110 14.65 -17.82 11.18
CA PRO A 110 15.60 -18.59 11.99
C PRO A 110 16.81 -17.76 12.47
N ASP A 111 17.34 -16.89 11.60
CA ASP A 111 18.56 -16.14 11.90
C ASP A 111 18.29 -14.72 12.43
N GLY A 112 17.17 -14.10 12.06
CA GLY A 112 16.87 -12.70 12.33
C GLY A 112 15.70 -12.46 13.28
N LEU A 113 15.10 -13.51 13.82
CA LEU A 113 13.88 -13.46 14.64
C LEU A 113 12.75 -12.71 13.91
N LEU A 114 12.54 -11.44 14.20
CA LEU A 114 11.50 -10.61 13.57
C LEU A 114 12.01 -9.86 12.31
N THR A 115 13.30 -10.02 11.96
CA THR A 115 13.93 -9.35 10.82
C THR A 115 14.22 -10.36 9.72
N ALA A 116 13.69 -10.12 8.52
CA ALA A 116 14.00 -10.94 7.36
C ALA A 116 15.48 -10.85 6.97
N PRO A 117 16.12 -11.95 6.55
CA PRO A 117 17.54 -11.95 6.19
C PRO A 117 17.83 -11.16 4.91
N SER A 118 16.88 -11.05 3.99
CA SER A 118 17.03 -10.32 2.73
C SER A 118 15.67 -9.94 2.13
N ASP A 119 15.69 -9.10 1.10
CA ASP A 119 14.52 -8.78 0.30
C ASP A 119 14.01 -10.00 -0.47
N ASP A 120 14.93 -10.80 -1.04
CA ASP A 120 14.58 -12.06 -1.72
C ASP A 120 13.89 -13.06 -0.78
N ALA A 121 14.24 -13.08 0.51
CA ALA A 121 13.56 -13.91 1.50
C ALA A 121 12.11 -13.49 1.69
N LEU A 122 11.84 -12.19 1.78
CA LEU A 122 10.48 -11.65 1.86
C LEU A 122 9.67 -12.00 0.62
N ARG A 123 10.26 -11.84 -0.56
CA ARG A 123 9.64 -12.25 -1.83
C ARG A 123 9.31 -13.73 -1.83
N ARG A 124 10.29 -14.56 -1.46
CA ARG A 124 10.14 -16.01 -1.43
C ARG A 124 9.04 -16.49 -0.48
N ASP A 125 8.86 -15.80 0.64
CA ASP A 125 7.81 -16.08 1.62
C ASP A 125 6.41 -15.88 1.01
N VAL A 126 6.23 -14.77 0.27
CA VAL A 126 4.99 -14.50 -0.48
C VAL A 126 4.76 -15.57 -1.57
N GLU A 127 5.80 -15.90 -2.36
CA GLU A 127 5.72 -16.92 -3.41
C GLU A 127 5.33 -18.29 -2.85
N LEU A 128 5.92 -18.70 -1.73
CA LEU A 128 5.60 -19.97 -1.06
C LEU A 128 4.16 -20.00 -0.55
N THR A 129 3.70 -18.90 0.04
CA THR A 129 2.31 -18.77 0.51
C THR A 129 1.32 -18.98 -0.63
N LEU A 130 1.56 -18.35 -1.77
CA LEU A 130 0.75 -18.51 -2.98
C LEU A 130 0.85 -19.95 -3.55
N ALA A 131 2.06 -20.53 -3.61
CA ALA A 131 2.29 -21.88 -4.11
C ALA A 131 1.59 -22.96 -3.28
N MET A 132 1.37 -22.72 -1.98
CA MET A 132 0.59 -23.58 -1.10
C MET A 132 -0.94 -23.45 -1.28
N GLY A 133 -1.40 -22.56 -2.16
CA GLY A 133 -2.82 -22.35 -2.46
C GLY A 133 -3.53 -21.35 -1.57
N TYR A 134 -2.82 -20.65 -0.68
CA TYR A 134 -3.37 -19.50 0.05
C TYR A 134 -3.48 -18.29 -0.88
N ASN A 135 -4.44 -17.42 -0.63
CA ASN A 135 -4.55 -16.14 -1.32
C ASN A 135 -4.26 -14.95 -0.41
N GLY A 136 -3.78 -15.20 0.80
CA GLY A 136 -3.41 -14.14 1.73
C GLY A 136 -2.74 -14.65 2.99
N ALA A 137 -2.27 -13.70 3.80
CA ALA A 137 -1.66 -13.93 5.10
C ALA A 137 -2.23 -12.95 6.13
N ARG A 138 -2.51 -13.43 7.33
CA ARG A 138 -2.71 -12.60 8.52
C ARG A 138 -1.36 -12.49 9.23
N LYS A 139 -0.77 -11.30 9.18
CA LYS A 139 0.49 -11.01 9.90
C LYS A 139 0.16 -10.82 11.37
N HIS A 140 0.25 -11.92 12.12
CA HIS A 140 -0.20 -12.00 13.50
C HIS A 140 0.69 -11.18 14.44
N GLN A 141 0.10 -10.17 15.07
CA GLN A 141 0.73 -9.27 16.04
C GLN A 141 2.02 -8.61 15.51
N LYS A 142 2.04 -8.29 14.21
CA LYS A 142 3.19 -7.66 13.56
C LYS A 142 2.76 -6.73 12.44
N PHE A 143 3.22 -5.49 12.46
CA PHE A 143 3.28 -4.65 11.27
C PHE A 143 4.52 -5.04 10.48
N GLU A 144 4.33 -5.66 9.33
CA GLU A 144 5.42 -6.24 8.56
C GLU A 144 6.31 -5.17 7.91
N ASP A 145 7.49 -5.59 7.46
CA ASP A 145 8.40 -4.78 6.67
C ASP A 145 7.67 -4.29 5.40
N PRO A 146 7.76 -3.00 5.02
CA PRO A 146 7.13 -2.49 3.80
C PRO A 146 7.52 -3.24 2.52
N ARG A 147 8.71 -3.84 2.46
CA ARG A 147 9.14 -4.67 1.33
C ARG A 147 8.33 -5.97 1.20
N TYR A 148 7.84 -6.53 2.30
CA TYR A 148 6.89 -7.64 2.25
C TYR A 148 5.58 -7.21 1.59
N LEU A 149 5.06 -6.05 1.97
CA LEU A 149 3.84 -5.49 1.38
C LEU A 149 4.05 -5.16 -0.10
N TYR A 150 5.22 -4.66 -0.47
CA TYR A 150 5.59 -4.46 -1.88
C TYR A 150 5.50 -5.78 -2.69
N TRP A 151 6.07 -6.88 -2.18
CA TRP A 151 5.98 -8.17 -2.86
C TRP A 151 4.57 -8.73 -2.86
N ALA A 152 3.80 -8.53 -1.79
CA ALA A 152 2.39 -8.89 -1.73
C ALA A 152 1.55 -8.12 -2.78
N ASP A 153 1.82 -6.82 -2.94
CA ASP A 153 1.19 -6.01 -3.99
C ASP A 153 1.53 -6.51 -5.39
N LYS A 154 2.80 -6.82 -5.64
CA LYS A 154 3.32 -7.28 -6.95
C LYS A 154 2.84 -8.68 -7.32
N LEU A 155 2.69 -9.56 -6.35
CA LEU A 155 2.39 -10.98 -6.57
C LEU A 155 0.92 -11.33 -6.30
N GLY A 156 0.12 -10.39 -5.79
CA GLY A 156 -1.31 -10.59 -5.59
C GLY A 156 -1.67 -11.31 -4.30
N LEU A 157 -0.88 -11.19 -3.23
CA LEU A 157 -1.19 -11.76 -1.93
C LEU A 157 -2.00 -10.77 -1.08
N LEU A 158 -3.17 -11.18 -0.56
CA LEU A 158 -3.95 -10.38 0.40
C LEU A 158 -3.25 -10.35 1.77
N VAL A 159 -3.30 -9.21 2.45
CA VAL A 159 -2.67 -9.07 3.77
C VAL A 159 -3.66 -8.49 4.79
N TRP A 160 -3.69 -9.09 5.98
CA TRP A 160 -4.24 -8.50 7.19
C TRP A 160 -3.07 -8.00 8.04
N GLY A 161 -2.99 -6.69 8.26
CA GLY A 161 -2.01 -6.07 9.15
C GLY A 161 -2.52 -6.00 10.57
N GLU A 162 -1.74 -6.48 11.53
CA GLU A 162 -2.18 -6.57 12.91
C GLU A 162 -1.23 -5.84 13.86
N LEU A 163 -1.83 -5.06 14.74
CA LEU A 163 -1.09 -4.39 15.81
C LEU A 163 -0.60 -5.41 16.84
N PRO A 164 0.67 -5.37 17.24
CA PRO A 164 1.14 -6.12 18.41
C PRO A 164 0.29 -5.79 19.65
N SER A 165 -0.40 -6.80 20.20
CA SER A 165 -1.32 -6.61 21.31
C SER A 165 -0.60 -6.46 22.64
N ALA A 166 -1.10 -5.57 23.50
CA ALA A 166 -0.70 -5.50 24.90
C ALA A 166 -1.60 -6.38 25.75
N TYR A 167 -1.02 -7.27 26.56
CA TYR A 167 -1.79 -8.14 27.46
C TYR A 167 -2.44 -7.38 28.63
N TRP A 168 -1.92 -6.20 28.95
CA TRP A 168 -2.42 -5.33 30.02
C TRP A 168 -2.71 -3.95 29.44
N LEU A 169 -3.98 -3.55 29.41
CA LEU A 169 -4.38 -2.25 28.82
C LEU A 169 -4.33 -1.11 29.84
N ARG A 170 -3.13 -0.74 30.28
CA ARG A 170 -2.91 0.51 31.04
C ARG A 170 -3.00 1.72 30.10
N ASP A 171 -3.28 2.90 30.60
CA ASP A 171 -3.46 4.10 29.77
C ASP A 171 -2.22 4.47 28.92
N SER A 172 -1.02 4.22 29.44
CA SER A 172 0.20 4.40 28.65
C SER A 172 0.28 3.45 27.44
N GLN A 173 -0.11 2.19 27.63
CA GLN A 173 -0.14 1.18 26.58
C GLN A 173 -1.21 1.50 25.53
N LYS A 174 -2.40 1.92 25.95
CA LYS A 174 -3.45 2.38 25.02
C LYS A 174 -2.95 3.52 24.14
N ARG A 175 -2.31 4.53 24.72
CA ARG A 175 -1.74 5.66 23.94
C ARG A 175 -0.68 5.19 22.95
N ASN A 176 0.22 4.29 23.36
CA ASN A 176 1.24 3.74 22.46
C ASN A 176 0.60 2.94 21.32
N MET A 177 -0.34 2.04 21.63
CA MET A 177 -1.04 1.25 20.63
C MET A 177 -1.77 2.14 19.61
N MET A 178 -2.47 3.19 20.05
CA MET A 178 -3.15 4.13 19.15
C MET A 178 -2.16 4.88 18.26
N ARG A 179 -1.03 5.33 18.82
CA ARG A 179 0.04 5.96 18.04
C ARG A 179 0.60 5.00 17.00
N ASP A 180 1.01 3.80 17.44
CA ASP A 180 1.67 2.82 16.59
C ASP A 180 0.74 2.35 15.45
N LEU A 181 -0.56 2.15 15.74
CA LEU A 181 -1.55 1.85 14.71
C LEU A 181 -1.71 3.02 13.72
N SER A 182 -1.78 4.25 14.21
CA SER A 182 -1.92 5.43 13.34
C SER A 182 -0.71 5.60 12.43
N GLU A 183 0.50 5.40 12.94
CA GLU A 183 1.73 5.48 12.15
C GLU A 183 1.84 4.33 11.14
N ALA A 184 1.45 3.11 11.52
CA ALA A 184 1.40 1.98 10.59
C ALA A 184 0.39 2.23 9.44
N ILE A 185 -0.80 2.74 9.76
CA ILE A 185 -1.80 3.09 8.73
C ILE A 185 -1.24 4.16 7.80
N ARG A 186 -0.61 5.21 8.31
CA ARG A 186 0.00 6.26 7.46
C ARG A 186 1.09 5.72 6.55
N ARG A 187 1.95 4.82 7.06
CA ARG A 187 3.02 4.21 6.29
C ARG A 187 2.49 3.32 5.17
N ASP A 188 1.49 2.50 5.48
CA ASP A 188 1.10 1.36 4.65
C ASP A 188 -0.24 1.56 3.91
N TYR A 189 -0.87 2.74 4.05
CA TYR A 189 -2.21 3.02 3.51
C TYR A 189 -2.34 2.75 2.01
N ASN A 190 -1.28 2.99 1.24
CA ASN A 190 -1.30 2.87 -0.22
C ASN A 190 -1.06 1.45 -0.75
N HIS A 191 -0.75 0.48 0.12
CA HIS A 191 -0.57 -0.91 -0.31
C HIS A 191 -1.94 -1.55 -0.64
N PRO A 192 -2.24 -1.88 -1.90
CA PRO A 192 -3.53 -2.48 -2.27
C PRO A 192 -3.73 -3.88 -1.69
N CYS A 193 -2.66 -4.62 -1.40
CA CYS A 193 -2.71 -5.93 -0.77
C CYS A 193 -3.29 -5.88 0.65
N LEU A 194 -3.12 -4.75 1.36
CA LEU A 194 -3.54 -4.61 2.75
C LEU A 194 -5.04 -4.30 2.82
N ILE A 195 -5.84 -5.33 3.09
CA ILE A 195 -7.31 -5.25 3.02
C ILE A 195 -7.98 -5.15 4.39
N THR A 196 -7.25 -5.40 5.47
CA THR A 196 -7.79 -5.38 6.83
C THR A 196 -6.74 -4.92 7.83
N TRP A 197 -7.16 -4.09 8.77
CA TRP A 197 -6.40 -3.73 9.96
C TRP A 197 -7.00 -4.41 11.18
N VAL A 198 -6.18 -5.12 11.94
CA VAL A 198 -6.57 -5.81 13.18
C VAL A 198 -5.96 -5.04 14.37
N PRO A 199 -6.76 -4.25 15.08
CA PRO A 199 -6.25 -3.40 16.16
C PRO A 199 -5.96 -4.16 17.45
N ILE A 200 -6.57 -5.32 17.63
CA ILE A 200 -6.41 -6.18 18.82
C ILE A 200 -6.61 -7.63 18.37
N ASN A 201 -5.71 -8.50 18.86
CA ASN A 201 -5.87 -9.96 18.67
C ASN A 201 -6.87 -10.53 19.67
#